data_793221b015c852669e208a3d59186f34
#
_entry.id   793221b015c852669e208a3d59186f34
#
_cell.length_a   1.000
_cell.length_b   1.000
_cell.length_c   1.000
_cell.angle_alpha   90.00
_cell.angle_beta   90.00
_cell.angle_gamma   90.00
#
_symmetry.space_group_name_H-M   'P 1'
#
loop_
_entity.id
_entity.type
_entity.pdbx_description
1 polymer ?
#
loop_
_entity_poly.entity_id
_entity_poly.type
_entity_poly.pdbx_seq_one_letter_code
_entity_poly.pdbx_strand_id
1 'polypeptide(L)'
;MAHHTYCPRCSMTLTTKEDGGRERPACPSCDYIHYGDFSIGCSGVVIRDGKALLVQRGWQPFAGSWQIPGGYAEHDEPLSLAVEREVLEEAGIEARVRDVIAFRHAIGGGMGGPTTNIYVMFRLDPLGNEEPRFDGDEIANAGFFSLDEMAAMEAVQGLSKWAIEKALRTGEGYGLQPEPTGPLAGRPGWQLFGLQH
;
A
#
# COMPACT_ATOMS: atom_id res chain seq x y z
N MET A 1 13.81 10.19 14.87
CA MET A 1 13.41 11.00 13.68
C MET A 1 14.69 11.37 12.95
N ALA A 2 14.79 11.07 11.65
CA ALA A 2 15.91 11.58 10.86
C ALA A 2 15.75 13.11 10.80
N HIS A 3 16.73 13.84 11.37
CA HIS A 3 16.73 15.29 11.27
C HIS A 3 17.36 15.67 9.93
N HIS A 4 16.57 16.24 9.02
CA HIS A 4 17.12 16.88 7.85
C HIS A 4 18.05 18.01 8.29
N THR A 5 19.31 17.91 7.95
CA THR A 5 20.30 18.93 8.29
C THR A 5 20.31 20.06 7.27
N TYR A 6 20.02 19.72 6.02
CA TYR A 6 20.10 20.66 4.89
C TYR A 6 18.75 20.78 4.17
N CYS A 7 18.49 21.96 3.64
CA CYS A 7 17.34 22.23 2.81
C CYS A 7 17.45 21.47 1.47
N PRO A 8 16.44 20.66 1.09
CA PRO A 8 16.45 19.93 -0.17
C PRO A 8 16.32 20.83 -1.41
N ARG A 9 15.90 22.10 -1.24
CA ARG A 9 15.75 23.06 -2.35
C ARG A 9 16.99 23.88 -2.63
N CYS A 10 17.77 24.24 -1.60
CA CYS A 10 18.91 25.17 -1.75
C CYS A 10 20.15 24.79 -0.95
N SER A 11 20.15 23.61 -0.32
CA SER A 11 21.27 23.07 0.46
C SER A 11 21.72 23.90 1.67
N MET A 12 20.97 24.96 2.03
CA MET A 12 21.24 25.75 3.23
C MET A 12 20.98 24.89 4.48
N THR A 13 21.76 25.04 5.53
CA THR A 13 21.52 24.41 6.83
C THR A 13 20.16 24.84 7.36
N LEU A 14 19.32 23.88 7.73
CA LEU A 14 18.02 24.15 8.33
C LEU A 14 18.17 24.71 9.75
N THR A 15 17.29 25.63 10.08
CA THR A 15 17.09 26.16 11.43
C THR A 15 15.72 25.71 11.95
N THR A 16 15.35 26.12 13.15
CA THR A 16 14.02 25.86 13.71
C THR A 16 13.14 27.09 13.55
N LYS A 17 11.88 26.87 13.12
CA LYS A 17 10.84 27.89 13.03
C LYS A 17 9.57 27.37 13.69
N GLU A 18 8.90 28.22 14.44
CA GLU A 18 7.55 27.92 14.92
C GLU A 18 6.55 28.09 13.77
N ASP A 19 5.75 27.03 13.54
CA ASP A 19 4.70 27.00 12.56
C ASP A 19 3.53 26.15 13.05
N GLY A 20 2.36 26.77 13.16
CA GLY A 20 1.15 26.10 13.67
C GLY A 20 1.26 25.56 15.09
N GLY A 21 1.96 26.25 16.00
CA GLY A 21 2.17 25.85 17.39
C GLY A 21 3.18 24.72 17.58
N ARG A 22 4.02 24.45 16.57
CA ARG A 22 5.10 23.44 16.62
C ARG A 22 6.38 23.99 16.07
N GLU A 23 7.49 23.64 16.71
CA GLU A 23 8.83 23.87 16.15
C GLU A 23 9.09 22.90 15.00
N ARG A 24 9.46 23.43 13.84
CA ARG A 24 9.76 22.66 12.63
C ARG A 24 11.11 23.03 12.03
N PRO A 25 11.85 22.07 11.44
CA PRO A 25 12.99 22.41 10.63
C PRO A 25 12.57 23.29 9.45
N ALA A 26 13.23 24.43 9.28
CA ALA A 26 12.91 25.40 8.24
C ALA A 26 14.16 26.00 7.62
N CYS A 27 14.08 26.37 6.36
CA CYS A 27 15.18 27.01 5.66
C CYS A 27 15.20 28.52 5.95
N PRO A 28 16.33 29.09 6.40
CA PRO A 28 16.44 30.52 6.63
C PRO A 28 16.60 31.32 5.32
N SER A 29 16.85 30.66 4.18
CA SER A 29 17.12 31.28 2.88
C SER A 29 15.98 31.16 1.88
N CYS A 30 15.09 30.18 2.05
CA CYS A 30 13.88 30.05 1.23
C CYS A 30 12.69 29.67 2.14
N ASP A 31 11.53 29.57 1.58
CA ASP A 31 10.28 29.31 2.32
C ASP A 31 10.02 27.82 2.64
N TYR A 32 11.02 26.95 2.48
CA TYR A 32 10.89 25.53 2.79
C TYR A 32 10.71 25.30 4.29
N ILE A 33 9.65 24.58 4.66
CA ILE A 33 9.39 24.06 6.01
C ILE A 33 9.22 22.54 5.90
N HIS A 34 9.90 21.78 6.76
CA HIS A 34 9.77 20.32 6.83
C HIS A 34 8.63 19.94 7.77
N TYR A 35 7.57 19.38 7.22
CA TYR A 35 6.39 18.95 7.98
C TYR A 35 6.46 17.50 8.47
N GLY A 36 7.50 16.79 8.14
CA GLY A 36 7.73 15.38 8.46
C GLY A 36 7.78 14.50 7.22
N ASP A 37 8.33 13.31 7.41
CA ASP A 37 8.43 12.31 6.34
C ASP A 37 7.25 11.34 6.45
N PHE A 38 6.61 11.09 5.32
CA PHE A 38 5.52 10.15 5.18
C PHE A 38 5.86 9.15 4.09
N SER A 39 5.49 7.90 4.30
CA SER A 39 5.50 6.89 3.24
C SER A 39 4.07 6.41 2.98
N ILE A 40 3.79 6.08 1.74
CA ILE A 40 2.51 5.52 1.33
C ILE A 40 2.78 4.14 0.75
N GLY A 41 2.13 3.14 1.32
CA GLY A 41 2.17 1.79 0.80
C GLY A 41 0.78 1.33 0.42
N CYS A 42 0.73 0.27 -0.37
CA CYS A 42 -0.51 -0.35 -0.81
C CYS A 42 -0.39 -1.87 -0.86
N SER A 43 -1.51 -2.55 -0.78
CA SER A 43 -1.59 -3.99 -0.99
C SER A 43 -2.90 -4.39 -1.65
N GLY A 44 -2.88 -5.53 -2.33
CA GLY A 44 -3.99 -6.06 -3.08
C GLY A 44 -4.53 -7.37 -2.53
N VAL A 45 -5.83 -7.40 -2.19
CA VAL A 45 -6.57 -8.64 -1.99
C VAL A 45 -7.16 -9.04 -3.34
N VAL A 46 -6.51 -9.95 -4.05
CA VAL A 46 -7.00 -10.52 -5.30
C VAL A 46 -7.78 -11.79 -4.98
N ILE A 47 -9.05 -11.85 -5.36
CA ILE A 47 -9.94 -12.98 -5.09
C ILE A 47 -10.30 -13.68 -6.38
N ARG A 48 -10.12 -15.02 -6.39
CA ARG A 48 -10.50 -15.92 -7.47
C ARG A 48 -11.13 -17.18 -6.89
N ASP A 49 -12.35 -17.53 -7.28
CA ASP A 49 -13.07 -18.74 -6.86
C ASP A 49 -13.14 -18.91 -5.32
N GLY A 50 -13.36 -17.81 -4.59
CA GLY A 50 -13.45 -17.80 -3.13
C GLY A 50 -12.11 -17.97 -2.39
N LYS A 51 -10.99 -17.94 -3.13
CA LYS A 51 -9.61 -17.97 -2.61
C LYS A 51 -8.94 -16.63 -2.81
N ALA A 52 -8.03 -16.25 -1.92
CA ALA A 52 -7.24 -15.04 -2.01
C ALA A 52 -5.78 -15.35 -2.34
N LEU A 53 -5.18 -14.48 -3.15
CA LEU A 53 -3.77 -14.53 -3.49
C LEU A 53 -2.92 -14.18 -2.27
N LEU A 54 -1.95 -15.03 -1.98
CA LEU A 54 -0.86 -14.75 -1.03
C LEU A 54 0.48 -14.96 -1.72
N VAL A 55 1.46 -14.19 -1.28
CA VAL A 55 2.87 -14.31 -1.62
C VAL A 55 3.68 -14.61 -0.37
N GLN A 56 4.74 -15.41 -0.48
CA GLN A 56 5.65 -15.73 0.61
C GLN A 56 6.94 -14.92 0.45
N ARG A 57 7.28 -14.12 1.45
CA ARG A 57 8.51 -13.31 1.42
C ARG A 57 9.77 -14.16 1.44
N GLY A 58 10.69 -13.90 0.51
CA GLY A 58 12.03 -14.51 0.49
C GLY A 58 13.00 -13.77 1.41
N TRP A 59 12.86 -12.46 1.60
CA TRP A 59 13.81 -11.59 2.30
C TRP A 59 13.34 -11.10 3.66
N GLN A 60 14.33 -10.74 4.50
CA GLN A 60 14.07 -10.02 5.74
C GLN A 60 13.60 -8.55 5.46
N PRO A 61 12.80 -7.95 6.35
CA PRO A 61 12.17 -8.57 7.51
C PRO A 61 11.02 -9.49 7.12
N PHE A 62 10.72 -10.47 7.98
CA PHE A 62 9.61 -11.42 7.83
C PHE A 62 9.78 -12.47 6.72
N ALA A 63 11.02 -12.85 6.38
CA ALA A 63 11.28 -13.97 5.46
C ALA A 63 10.49 -15.22 5.87
N GLY A 64 9.89 -15.90 4.88
CA GLY A 64 9.03 -17.06 5.09
C GLY A 64 7.58 -16.75 5.46
N SER A 65 7.23 -15.49 5.81
CA SER A 65 5.85 -15.15 6.10
C SER A 65 5.02 -14.98 4.83
N TRP A 66 3.75 -15.36 4.93
CA TRP A 66 2.75 -15.18 3.87
C TRP A 66 1.97 -13.89 4.07
N GLN A 67 1.80 -13.14 3.00
CA GLN A 67 1.08 -11.87 2.99
C GLN A 67 0.34 -11.66 1.67
N ILE A 68 -0.61 -10.73 1.66
CA ILE A 68 -1.16 -10.20 0.40
C ILE A 68 -0.06 -9.42 -0.32
N PRO A 69 0.03 -9.48 -1.67
CA PRO A 69 1.01 -8.73 -2.44
C PRO A 69 0.88 -7.23 -2.21
N GLY A 70 2.01 -6.51 -2.22
CA GLY A 70 2.03 -5.07 -2.08
C GLY A 70 3.33 -4.52 -1.54
N GLY A 71 3.54 -3.23 -1.80
CA GLY A 71 4.75 -2.48 -1.48
C GLY A 71 4.52 -1.00 -1.31
N TYR A 72 5.54 -0.20 -1.61
CA TYR A 72 5.47 1.24 -1.59
C TYR A 72 4.99 1.78 -2.94
N ALA A 73 4.13 2.81 -2.88
CA ALA A 73 3.81 3.59 -4.06
C ALA A 73 4.96 4.54 -4.39
N GLU A 74 5.28 4.65 -5.66
CA GLU A 74 6.17 5.67 -6.18
C GLU A 74 5.47 7.05 -6.21
N HIS A 75 6.25 8.12 -6.13
CA HIS A 75 5.67 9.47 -6.02
C HIS A 75 5.04 9.99 -7.32
N ASP A 76 5.28 9.33 -8.43
CA ASP A 76 4.82 9.70 -9.79
C ASP A 76 3.79 8.73 -10.38
N GLU A 77 3.29 7.78 -9.56
CA GLU A 77 2.22 6.87 -9.97
C GLU A 77 0.94 7.03 -9.13
N PRO A 78 -0.24 6.82 -9.72
CA PRO A 78 -1.48 6.68 -8.98
C PRO A 78 -1.48 5.43 -8.10
N LEU A 79 -2.01 5.53 -6.88
CA LEU A 79 -1.98 4.44 -5.91
C LEU A 79 -2.69 3.16 -6.37
N SER A 80 -3.73 3.28 -7.22
CA SER A 80 -4.37 2.11 -7.83
C SER A 80 -3.45 1.39 -8.81
N LEU A 81 -2.63 2.13 -9.56
CA LEU A 81 -1.66 1.54 -10.48
C LEU A 81 -0.47 0.94 -9.73
N ALA A 82 -0.05 1.56 -8.61
CA ALA A 82 0.96 1.00 -7.74
C ALA A 82 0.59 -0.41 -7.26
N VAL A 83 -0.63 -0.60 -6.72
CA VAL A 83 -1.05 -1.91 -6.25
C VAL A 83 -1.23 -2.93 -7.38
N GLU A 84 -1.70 -2.51 -8.56
CA GLU A 84 -1.78 -3.38 -9.74
C GLU A 84 -0.39 -3.83 -10.20
N ARG A 85 0.60 -2.92 -10.19
CA ARG A 85 2.02 -3.20 -10.47
C ARG A 85 2.60 -4.18 -9.47
N GLU A 86 2.44 -3.95 -8.16
CA GLU A 86 2.95 -4.84 -7.10
C GLU A 86 2.37 -6.27 -7.23
N VAL A 87 1.06 -6.40 -7.50
CA VAL A 87 0.43 -7.72 -7.73
C VAL A 87 1.05 -8.42 -8.95
N LEU A 88 1.31 -7.68 -10.02
CA LEU A 88 1.92 -8.23 -11.22
C LEU A 88 3.40 -8.62 -10.98
N GLU A 89 4.18 -7.78 -10.31
CA GLU A 89 5.59 -8.01 -10.03
C GLU A 89 5.79 -9.19 -9.08
N GLU A 90 5.05 -9.23 -7.96
CA GLU A 90 5.22 -10.24 -6.92
C GLU A 90 4.58 -11.60 -7.26
N ALA A 91 3.52 -11.63 -8.05
CA ALA A 91 2.76 -12.86 -8.32
C ALA A 91 2.50 -13.15 -9.80
N GLY A 92 2.88 -12.29 -10.73
CA GLY A 92 2.61 -12.47 -12.16
C GLY A 92 1.13 -12.46 -12.54
N ILE A 93 0.26 -11.91 -11.69
CA ILE A 93 -1.18 -11.84 -11.90
C ILE A 93 -1.56 -10.45 -12.35
N GLU A 94 -2.14 -10.34 -13.55
CA GLU A 94 -2.78 -9.11 -13.98
C GLU A 94 -4.13 -8.95 -13.27
N ALA A 95 -4.32 -7.84 -12.57
CA ALA A 95 -5.55 -7.54 -11.84
C ALA A 95 -5.90 -6.06 -11.91
N ARG A 96 -7.16 -5.72 -11.68
CA ARG A 96 -7.66 -4.34 -11.65
C ARG A 96 -8.28 -4.00 -10.31
N VAL A 97 -7.99 -2.80 -9.84
CA VAL A 97 -8.60 -2.28 -8.63
C VAL A 97 -10.11 -2.19 -8.80
N ARG A 98 -10.83 -2.82 -7.87
CA ARG A 98 -12.28 -2.71 -7.73
C ARG A 98 -12.63 -1.61 -6.73
N ASP A 99 -12.12 -1.71 -5.51
CA ASP A 99 -12.42 -0.77 -4.42
C ASP A 99 -11.30 -0.73 -3.37
N VAL A 100 -11.35 0.31 -2.53
CA VAL A 100 -10.55 0.41 -1.31
C VAL A 100 -11.33 -0.22 -0.17
N ILE A 101 -10.77 -1.26 0.45
CA ILE A 101 -11.40 -1.99 1.56
C ILE A 101 -10.99 -1.49 2.93
N ALA A 102 -9.78 -0.94 3.06
CA ALA A 102 -9.27 -0.42 4.32
C ALA A 102 -8.04 0.45 4.12
N PHE A 103 -7.66 1.17 5.17
CA PHE A 103 -6.34 1.75 5.30
C PHE A 103 -5.82 1.59 6.73
N ARG A 104 -4.51 1.53 6.87
CA ARG A 104 -3.82 1.56 8.15
C ARG A 104 -2.98 2.83 8.22
N HIS A 105 -3.04 3.53 9.35
CA HIS A 105 -2.11 4.60 9.68
C HIS A 105 -1.20 4.14 10.82
N ALA A 106 0.11 4.30 10.66
CA ALA A 106 1.10 4.03 11.68
C ALA A 106 1.98 5.28 11.88
N ILE A 107 2.11 5.71 13.14
CA ILE A 107 3.01 6.81 13.51
C ILE A 107 4.42 6.25 13.61
N GLY A 108 5.35 6.94 12.97
CA GLY A 108 6.69 6.52 12.63
C GLY A 108 7.53 5.77 13.65
N GLY A 109 8.49 5.02 13.16
CA GLY A 109 9.53 4.35 13.94
C GLY A 109 9.19 2.94 14.46
N GLY A 110 8.01 2.40 14.14
CA GLY A 110 7.65 1.02 14.50
C GLY A 110 8.11 -0.03 13.47
N MET A 111 7.64 -1.26 13.62
CA MET A 111 7.98 -2.39 12.73
C MET A 111 7.50 -2.22 11.28
N GLY A 112 6.88 -1.10 10.93
CA GLY A 112 6.33 -0.81 9.60
C GLY A 112 7.08 0.22 8.77
N GLY A 113 8.32 0.59 9.17
CA GLY A 113 9.11 1.54 8.40
C GLY A 113 9.65 2.73 9.21
N PRO A 114 10.56 3.52 8.64
CA PRO A 114 11.27 4.59 9.35
C PRO A 114 10.41 5.82 9.63
N THR A 115 9.29 5.97 8.96
CA THR A 115 8.47 7.19 8.96
C THR A 115 7.00 6.90 9.27
N THR A 116 6.22 7.95 9.48
CA THR A 116 4.76 7.83 9.51
C THR A 116 4.28 7.26 8.19
N ASN A 117 3.43 6.22 8.27
CA ASN A 117 3.03 5.45 7.10
C ASN A 117 1.50 5.39 6.98
N ILE A 118 1.01 5.58 5.76
CA ILE A 118 -0.36 5.21 5.37
C ILE A 118 -0.24 4.00 4.44
N TYR A 119 -0.99 2.96 4.75
CA TYR A 119 -1.03 1.73 3.98
C TYR A 119 -2.45 1.43 3.56
N VAL A 120 -2.71 1.49 2.26
CA VAL A 120 -4.05 1.35 1.68
C VAL A 120 -4.23 -0.07 1.15
N MET A 121 -5.33 -0.72 1.52
CA MET A 121 -5.66 -2.07 1.09
C MET A 121 -6.79 -2.03 0.09
N PHE A 122 -6.55 -2.59 -1.08
CA PHE A 122 -7.49 -2.66 -2.19
C PHE A 122 -8.03 -4.07 -2.38
N ARG A 123 -9.25 -4.19 -2.88
CA ARG A 123 -9.73 -5.41 -3.52
C ARG A 123 -9.52 -5.27 -5.02
N LEU A 124 -8.98 -6.33 -5.63
CA LEU A 124 -8.73 -6.40 -7.07
C LEU A 124 -9.42 -7.61 -7.69
N ASP A 125 -9.84 -7.43 -8.94
CA ASP A 125 -10.33 -8.49 -9.79
C ASP A 125 -9.21 -8.97 -10.72
N PRO A 126 -8.88 -10.27 -10.72
CA PRO A 126 -7.94 -10.81 -11.69
C PRO A 126 -8.53 -10.73 -13.11
N LEU A 127 -7.69 -10.38 -14.10
CA LEU A 127 -8.12 -10.26 -15.50
C LEU A 127 -8.09 -11.59 -16.26
N GLY A 128 -7.48 -12.62 -15.68
CA GLY A 128 -7.33 -13.96 -16.28
C GLY A 128 -7.30 -15.05 -15.22
N ASN A 129 -7.00 -16.27 -15.67
CA ASN A 129 -6.93 -17.46 -14.83
C ASN A 129 -5.51 -18.03 -14.73
N GLU A 130 -4.50 -17.21 -15.01
CA GLU A 130 -3.09 -17.63 -14.96
C GLU A 130 -2.73 -18.08 -13.55
N GLU A 131 -1.89 -19.11 -13.45
CA GLU A 131 -1.31 -19.51 -12.18
C GLU A 131 -0.26 -18.48 -11.75
N PRO A 132 -0.14 -18.22 -10.42
CA PRO A 132 0.85 -17.29 -9.91
C PRO A 132 2.27 -17.67 -10.33
N ARG A 133 3.08 -16.65 -10.67
CA ARG A 133 4.50 -16.76 -11.02
C ARG A 133 5.28 -15.80 -10.14
N PHE A 134 6.41 -16.23 -9.65
CA PHE A 134 7.28 -15.49 -8.74
C PHE A 134 8.74 -15.70 -9.11
N ASP A 135 9.62 -14.81 -8.68
CA ASP A 135 11.04 -14.83 -9.04
C ASP A 135 11.87 -15.88 -8.29
N GLY A 136 11.40 -16.33 -7.13
CA GLY A 136 12.11 -17.25 -6.25
C GLY A 136 13.18 -16.59 -5.38
N ASP A 137 13.30 -15.27 -5.41
CA ASP A 137 14.27 -14.47 -4.66
C ASP A 137 13.54 -13.54 -3.67
N GLU A 138 12.98 -12.42 -4.11
CA GLU A 138 12.17 -11.55 -3.25
C GLU A 138 10.89 -12.24 -2.81
N ILE A 139 10.23 -12.95 -3.72
CA ILE A 139 9.05 -13.78 -3.46
C ILE A 139 9.43 -15.24 -3.62
N ALA A 140 9.47 -15.97 -2.51
CA ALA A 140 9.84 -17.38 -2.48
C ALA A 140 8.71 -18.31 -2.97
N ASN A 141 7.43 -17.88 -2.86
CA ASN A 141 6.28 -18.66 -3.28
C ASN A 141 5.04 -17.75 -3.47
N ALA A 142 4.08 -18.19 -4.29
CA ALA A 142 2.79 -17.50 -4.46
C ALA A 142 1.68 -18.49 -4.76
N GLY A 143 0.45 -18.22 -4.32
CA GLY A 143 -0.69 -19.09 -4.56
C GLY A 143 -2.02 -18.50 -4.10
N PHE A 144 -3.12 -19.12 -4.54
CA PHE A 144 -4.48 -18.80 -4.08
C PHE A 144 -4.90 -19.76 -2.99
N PHE A 145 -5.31 -19.23 -1.82
CA PHE A 145 -5.68 -20.00 -0.64
C PHE A 145 -7.04 -19.60 -0.10
N SER A 146 -7.82 -20.57 0.33
CA SER A 146 -9.06 -20.35 1.10
C SER A 146 -8.74 -19.96 2.54
N LEU A 147 -9.74 -19.44 3.27
CA LEU A 147 -9.57 -19.15 4.70
C LEU A 147 -9.23 -20.40 5.52
N ASP A 148 -9.78 -21.56 5.15
CA ASP A 148 -9.51 -22.84 5.83
C ASP A 148 -8.07 -23.30 5.57
N GLU A 149 -7.58 -23.19 4.32
CA GLU A 149 -6.19 -23.46 3.98
C GLU A 149 -5.25 -22.51 4.75
N MET A 150 -5.56 -21.20 4.80
CA MET A 150 -4.77 -20.22 5.57
C MET A 150 -4.77 -20.50 7.08
N ALA A 151 -5.83 -21.09 7.62
CA ALA A 151 -5.89 -21.44 9.03
C ALA A 151 -4.91 -22.59 9.40
N ALA A 152 -4.58 -23.42 8.42
CA ALA A 152 -3.61 -24.51 8.56
C ALA A 152 -2.17 -24.11 8.18
N MET A 153 -1.97 -22.92 7.58
CA MET A 153 -0.65 -22.40 7.20
C MET A 153 0.05 -21.75 8.38
N GLU A 154 1.37 -21.95 8.43
CA GLU A 154 2.22 -21.21 9.35
C GLU A 154 2.54 -19.82 8.81
N ALA A 155 2.78 -18.87 9.72
CA ALA A 155 3.31 -17.54 9.42
C ALA A 155 2.49 -16.66 8.43
N VAL A 156 1.17 -16.85 8.35
CA VAL A 156 0.30 -15.90 7.64
C VAL A 156 0.18 -14.62 8.45
N GLN A 157 0.54 -13.47 7.85
CA GLN A 157 0.49 -12.18 8.52
C GLN A 157 -0.95 -11.81 8.91
N GLY A 158 -1.14 -11.41 10.19
CA GLY A 158 -2.45 -11.11 10.75
C GLY A 158 -3.22 -10.01 10.01
N LEU A 159 -2.51 -8.96 9.52
CA LEU A 159 -3.12 -7.89 8.74
C LEU A 159 -3.65 -8.41 7.39
N SER A 160 -2.89 -9.28 6.73
CA SER A 160 -3.29 -9.89 5.46
C SER A 160 -4.51 -10.78 5.63
N LYS A 161 -4.51 -11.64 6.66
CA LYS A 161 -5.66 -12.49 6.99
C LYS A 161 -6.91 -11.65 7.27
N TRP A 162 -6.77 -10.60 8.07
CA TRP A 162 -7.88 -9.68 8.38
C TRP A 162 -8.44 -8.99 7.13
N ALA A 163 -7.57 -8.49 6.24
CA ALA A 163 -7.99 -7.84 5.00
C ALA A 163 -8.73 -8.81 4.07
N ILE A 164 -8.23 -10.04 3.94
CA ILE A 164 -8.87 -11.11 3.15
C ILE A 164 -10.25 -11.46 3.73
N GLU A 165 -10.36 -11.65 5.05
CA GLU A 165 -11.65 -11.90 5.70
C GLU A 165 -12.65 -10.78 5.46
N LYS A 166 -12.19 -9.52 5.49
CA LYS A 166 -13.04 -8.37 5.15
C LYS A 166 -13.50 -8.43 3.70
N ALA A 167 -12.58 -8.61 2.75
CA ALA A 167 -12.89 -8.65 1.33
C ALA A 167 -13.84 -9.80 0.96
N LEU A 168 -13.70 -10.98 1.56
CA LEU A 168 -14.56 -12.13 1.31
C LEU A 168 -15.95 -12.02 1.95
N ARG A 169 -16.06 -11.36 3.12
CA ARG A 169 -17.35 -11.20 3.85
C ARG A 169 -18.13 -9.98 3.40
N THR A 170 -17.46 -8.98 2.86
CA THR A 170 -18.10 -7.75 2.37
C THR A 170 -18.56 -8.02 0.94
N GLY A 171 -19.86 -7.94 0.71
CA GLY A 171 -20.43 -8.05 -0.64
C GLY A 171 -19.87 -6.97 -1.58
N GLU A 172 -20.27 -7.02 -2.83
CA GLU A 172 -19.90 -5.99 -3.81
C GLU A 172 -20.47 -4.63 -3.40
N GLY A 173 -19.68 -3.57 -3.61
CA GLY A 173 -20.11 -2.18 -3.43
C GLY A 173 -19.96 -1.58 -2.03
N TYR A 174 -19.36 -2.29 -1.07
CA TYR A 174 -19.15 -1.74 0.29
C TYR A 174 -17.83 -0.97 0.47
N GLY A 175 -16.89 -1.09 -0.47
CA GLY A 175 -15.65 -0.31 -0.47
C GLY A 175 -15.79 1.04 -1.16
N LEU A 176 -14.80 1.92 -0.99
CA LEU A 176 -14.70 3.15 -1.78
C LEU A 176 -14.33 2.77 -3.21
N GLN A 177 -15.18 3.10 -4.17
CA GLN A 177 -14.99 2.78 -5.59
C GLN A 177 -14.38 3.95 -6.36
N PRO A 178 -13.67 3.70 -7.47
CA PRO A 178 -13.21 4.77 -8.34
C PRO A 178 -14.37 5.66 -8.81
N GLU A 179 -14.17 6.97 -8.76
CA GLU A 179 -15.12 8.00 -9.19
C GLU A 179 -14.67 8.66 -10.51
N PRO A 180 -14.86 8.02 -11.66
CA PRO A 180 -14.34 8.52 -12.93
C PRO A 180 -15.06 9.79 -13.42
N THR A 181 -16.27 10.06 -12.91
CA THR A 181 -17.08 11.24 -13.24
C THR A 181 -17.15 12.27 -12.11
N GLY A 182 -16.39 12.06 -11.03
CA GLY A 182 -16.36 12.93 -9.86
C GLY A 182 -15.76 14.32 -10.16
N PRO A 183 -15.71 15.22 -9.17
CA PRO A 183 -15.29 16.62 -9.36
C PRO A 183 -13.82 16.77 -9.77
N LEU A 184 -13.02 15.72 -9.70
CA LEU A 184 -11.61 15.68 -10.12
C LEU A 184 -11.41 14.93 -11.44
N ALA A 185 -12.49 14.50 -12.10
CA ALA A 185 -12.43 13.75 -13.35
C ALA A 185 -11.61 14.48 -14.42
N GLY A 186 -10.76 13.74 -15.12
CA GLY A 186 -9.92 14.26 -16.20
C GLY A 186 -8.71 15.08 -15.74
N ARG A 187 -8.45 15.24 -14.46
CA ARG A 187 -7.22 15.87 -13.97
C ARG A 187 -6.06 14.88 -13.97
N PRO A 188 -4.97 15.12 -14.73
CA PRO A 188 -3.80 14.23 -14.72
C PRO A 188 -3.23 14.04 -13.30
N GLY A 189 -2.94 12.79 -12.91
CA GLY A 189 -2.36 12.47 -11.61
C GLY A 189 -3.34 12.52 -10.41
N TRP A 190 -4.64 12.76 -10.66
CA TRP A 190 -5.64 12.76 -9.60
C TRP A 190 -6.54 11.53 -9.69
N GLN A 191 -6.79 10.92 -8.53
CA GLN A 191 -7.77 9.86 -8.37
C GLN A 191 -8.70 10.18 -7.21
N LEU A 192 -9.97 9.87 -7.38
CA LEU A 192 -10.99 10.00 -6.35
C LEU A 192 -11.67 8.63 -6.17
N PHE A 193 -11.84 8.24 -4.91
CA PHE A 193 -12.59 7.06 -4.51
C PHE A 193 -13.70 7.50 -3.56
N GLY A 194 -14.93 7.04 -3.79
CA GLY A 194 -16.09 7.39 -3.00
C GLY A 194 -16.99 6.20 -2.73
N LEU A 195 -17.92 6.36 -1.77
CA LEU A 195 -19.00 5.40 -1.57
C LEU A 195 -19.98 5.53 -2.73
N GLN A 196 -20.40 4.40 -3.28
CA GLN A 196 -21.49 4.38 -4.25
C GLN A 196 -22.84 4.43 -3.52
N HIS A 197 -23.77 5.18 -4.08
CA HIS A 197 -25.13 5.37 -3.56
C HIS A 197 -26.12 4.36 -4.16
#